data_086ba2711a0bd02b07f5f4a050683aec
#
_entry.id   086ba2711a0bd02b07f5f4a050683aec
#
_cell.length_a   1.000
_cell.length_b   1.000
_cell.length_c   1.000
_cell.angle_alpha   90.00
_cell.angle_beta   90.00
_cell.angle_gamma   90.00
#
_symmetry.space_group_name_H-M   'P 1'
#
loop_
_entity.id
_entity.type
_entity.pdbx_description
1 polymer ?
#
loop_
_entity_poly.entity_id
_entity_poly.type
_entity_poly.pdbx_seq_one_letter_code
_entity_poly.pdbx_strand_id
1 'polypeptide(L)'
;MKLSDRILELRRQKGISQEELADQLGVSRQAVSKWESEQSTPDIDKIILMSEYFGTTIDYLLKGIEPAAQNTREKRTGNAVSVMASYMVWIGLISSCVIWYENQNAFAVMNGFIWMIGGYTVLRIAVMNHLTQKDAMARFFMSTLPAMSFFLLSVIYNILFYRIPAPYPLVSQPFYRLFVFAAVWLTANTAGFGYLKQAAGSER
;
A
#
# COMPACT_ATOMS: atom_id res chain seq x y z
N MET A 1 14.96 12.77 26.65
CA MET A 1 15.66 11.52 26.95
C MET A 1 16.98 11.53 26.21
N LYS A 2 18.10 11.32 26.88
CA LYS A 2 19.45 11.40 26.29
C LYS A 2 19.82 10.06 25.61
N LEU A 3 20.93 10.06 24.86
CA LEU A 3 21.44 8.84 24.21
C LEU A 3 21.74 7.73 25.25
N SER A 4 22.37 8.09 26.34
CA SER A 4 22.69 7.23 27.50
C SER A 4 21.45 6.50 28.04
N ASP A 5 20.37 7.25 28.25
CA ASP A 5 19.11 6.70 28.76
C ASP A 5 18.51 5.69 27.79
N ARG A 6 18.57 5.98 26.48
CA ARG A 6 18.05 5.08 25.44
C ARG A 6 18.87 3.79 25.32
N ILE A 7 20.19 3.89 25.40
CA ILE A 7 21.06 2.70 25.40
C ILE A 7 20.74 1.82 26.61
N LEU A 8 20.63 2.40 27.79
CA LEU A 8 20.30 1.69 29.02
C LEU A 8 18.92 1.03 28.95
N GLU A 9 17.92 1.75 28.42
CA GLU A 9 16.56 1.24 28.28
C GLU A 9 16.49 0.08 27.29
N LEU A 10 17.08 0.21 26.10
CA LEU A 10 17.10 -0.84 25.08
C LEU A 10 17.80 -2.11 25.57
N ARG A 11 18.92 -1.95 26.27
CA ARG A 11 19.63 -3.07 26.89
C ARG A 11 18.76 -3.78 27.93
N ARG A 12 18.10 -3.02 28.81
CA ARG A 12 17.19 -3.58 29.84
C ARG A 12 15.97 -4.27 29.25
N GLN A 13 15.38 -3.68 28.19
CA GLN A 13 14.25 -4.28 27.49
C GLN A 13 14.63 -5.61 26.85
N LYS A 14 15.87 -5.73 26.37
CA LYS A 14 16.41 -6.99 25.80
C LYS A 14 16.87 -7.99 26.87
N GLY A 15 16.89 -7.58 28.15
CA GLY A 15 17.25 -8.42 29.29
C GLY A 15 18.73 -8.81 29.37
N ILE A 16 19.62 -8.06 28.72
CA ILE A 16 21.06 -8.38 28.64
C ILE A 16 21.89 -7.52 29.58
N SER A 17 23.05 -8.06 30.02
CA SER A 17 24.04 -7.37 30.86
C SER A 17 24.87 -6.38 30.04
N GLN A 18 25.59 -5.45 30.72
CA GLN A 18 26.56 -4.56 30.06
C GLN A 18 27.69 -5.34 29.38
N GLU A 19 28.06 -6.50 29.92
CA GLU A 19 29.09 -7.36 29.37
C GLU A 19 28.63 -8.02 28.06
N GLU A 20 27.43 -8.59 28.04
CA GLU A 20 26.83 -9.17 26.82
C GLU A 20 26.64 -8.13 25.73
N LEU A 21 26.24 -6.90 26.06
CA LEU A 21 26.17 -5.83 25.06
C LEU A 21 27.54 -5.46 24.53
N ALA A 22 28.56 -5.41 25.41
CA ALA A 22 29.93 -5.10 25.03
C ALA A 22 30.52 -6.13 24.07
N ASP A 23 30.28 -7.41 24.31
CA ASP A 23 30.70 -8.51 23.45
C ASP A 23 30.06 -8.41 22.05
N GLN A 24 28.76 -8.09 21.99
CA GLN A 24 28.04 -7.93 20.72
C GLN A 24 28.55 -6.76 19.89
N LEU A 25 29.01 -5.69 20.55
CA LEU A 25 29.50 -4.49 19.89
C LEU A 25 31.02 -4.50 19.67
N GLY A 26 31.73 -5.55 20.15
CA GLY A 26 33.18 -5.65 20.06
C GLY A 26 33.89 -4.53 20.85
N VAL A 27 33.43 -4.25 22.08
CA VAL A 27 33.99 -3.22 22.96
C VAL A 27 34.18 -3.77 24.39
N SER A 28 34.84 -3.01 25.26
CA SER A 28 34.93 -3.40 26.66
C SER A 28 33.64 -3.08 27.43
N ARG A 29 33.32 -3.86 28.48
CA ARG A 29 32.24 -3.57 29.42
C ARG A 29 32.33 -2.15 29.98
N GLN A 30 33.57 -1.66 30.25
CA GLN A 30 33.80 -0.30 30.74
C GLN A 30 33.34 0.78 29.76
N ALA A 31 33.46 0.56 28.45
CA ALA A 31 32.97 1.47 27.42
C ALA A 31 31.46 1.59 27.50
N VAL A 32 30.73 0.45 27.54
CA VAL A 32 29.27 0.44 27.70
C VAL A 32 28.84 1.14 28.98
N SER A 33 29.49 0.86 30.09
CA SER A 33 29.23 1.51 31.37
C SER A 33 29.40 3.04 31.32
N LYS A 34 30.45 3.53 30.62
CA LYS A 34 30.70 4.99 30.45
C LYS A 34 29.63 5.62 29.53
N TRP A 35 29.14 4.92 28.53
CA TRP A 35 28.08 5.41 27.68
C TRP A 35 26.74 5.54 28.40
N GLU A 36 26.41 4.55 29.23
CA GLU A 36 25.18 4.56 30.04
C GLU A 36 25.23 5.60 31.17
N SER A 37 26.44 5.93 31.66
CA SER A 37 26.65 6.92 32.71
C SER A 37 26.99 8.33 32.20
N GLU A 38 26.90 8.59 30.90
CA GLU A 38 27.23 9.88 30.24
C GLU A 38 28.69 10.32 30.36
N GLN A 39 29.61 9.43 30.76
CA GLN A 39 31.02 9.75 30.86
C GLN A 39 31.75 9.80 29.52
N SER A 40 31.16 9.14 28.51
CA SER A 40 31.63 9.19 27.12
C SER A 40 30.47 8.91 26.16
N THR A 41 30.66 9.25 24.91
CA THR A 41 29.70 8.95 23.82
C THR A 41 30.28 7.85 22.92
N PRO A 42 29.50 6.89 22.45
CA PRO A 42 29.92 5.95 21.43
C PRO A 42 30.22 6.65 20.10
N ASP A 43 31.17 6.14 19.34
CA ASP A 43 31.41 6.57 17.96
C ASP A 43 30.25 6.18 17.04
N ILE A 44 30.25 6.76 15.83
CA ILE A 44 29.15 6.55 14.87
C ILE A 44 29.05 5.07 14.45
N ASP A 45 30.15 4.36 14.33
CA ASP A 45 30.17 2.96 13.93
C ASP A 45 29.49 2.10 15.00
N LYS A 46 29.72 2.40 16.29
CA LYS A 46 29.06 1.70 17.40
C LYS A 46 27.57 2.05 17.51
N ILE A 47 27.18 3.26 17.14
CA ILE A 47 25.76 3.65 17.08
C ILE A 47 25.05 2.88 15.95
N ILE A 48 25.70 2.69 14.79
CA ILE A 48 25.18 1.88 13.68
C ILE A 48 24.99 0.43 14.14
N LEU A 49 26.02 -0.18 14.72
CA LEU A 49 25.95 -1.54 15.24
C LEU A 49 24.87 -1.70 16.32
N MET A 50 24.73 -0.73 17.23
CA MET A 50 23.65 -0.74 18.22
C MET A 50 22.28 -0.65 17.57
N SER A 51 22.11 0.17 16.53
CA SER A 51 20.82 0.28 15.82
C SER A 51 20.40 -1.05 15.20
N GLU A 52 21.33 -1.75 14.58
CA GLU A 52 21.13 -3.08 14.00
C GLU A 52 20.83 -4.12 15.07
N TYR A 53 21.64 -4.16 16.12
CA TYR A 53 21.52 -5.13 17.21
C TYR A 53 20.20 -5.01 17.97
N PHE A 54 19.74 -3.77 18.23
CA PHE A 54 18.49 -3.51 18.92
C PHE A 54 17.27 -3.48 17.98
N GLY A 55 17.46 -3.54 16.65
CA GLY A 55 16.39 -3.44 15.67
C GLY A 55 15.68 -2.08 15.67
N THR A 56 16.44 -1.02 15.97
CA THR A 56 15.95 0.36 16.04
C THR A 56 16.64 1.24 14.98
N THR A 57 16.21 2.49 14.86
CA THR A 57 16.86 3.43 13.93
C THR A 57 17.96 4.23 14.62
N ILE A 58 18.96 4.69 13.83
CA ILE A 58 20.01 5.61 14.32
C ILE A 58 19.38 6.90 14.82
N ASP A 59 18.32 7.40 14.15
CA ASP A 59 17.58 8.60 14.57
C ASP A 59 16.89 8.41 15.93
N TYR A 60 16.39 7.22 16.23
CA TYR A 60 15.88 6.93 17.57
C TYR A 60 16.99 6.99 18.61
N LEU A 61 18.14 6.36 18.35
CA LEU A 61 19.28 6.39 19.27
C LEU A 61 19.78 7.82 19.51
N LEU A 62 19.94 8.61 18.44
CA LEU A 62 20.53 9.95 18.54
C LEU A 62 19.55 11.02 19.00
N LYS A 63 18.31 11.01 18.48
CA LYS A 63 17.33 12.09 18.67
C LYS A 63 16.10 11.67 19.47
N GLY A 64 15.90 10.38 19.73
CA GLY A 64 14.70 9.86 20.38
C GLY A 64 13.46 9.89 19.49
N ILE A 65 13.63 9.96 18.17
CA ILE A 65 12.52 9.91 17.19
C ILE A 65 12.11 8.46 17.05
N GLU A 66 10.97 8.10 17.64
CA GLU A 66 10.48 6.72 17.60
C GLU A 66 10.23 6.25 16.17
N PRO A 67 10.66 5.01 15.79
CA PRO A 67 10.37 4.41 14.48
C PRO A 67 8.87 4.35 14.16
N ALA A 68 8.03 4.27 15.20
CA ALA A 68 6.58 4.25 15.09
C ALA A 68 5.99 5.51 14.45
N ALA A 69 6.54 6.69 14.72
CA ALA A 69 6.07 7.95 14.14
C ALA A 69 6.39 8.04 12.64
N GLN A 70 7.57 7.57 12.25
CA GLN A 70 8.00 7.54 10.84
C GLN A 70 7.20 6.50 10.06
N ASN A 71 7.05 5.29 10.58
CA ASN A 71 6.28 4.20 9.97
C ASN A 71 4.78 4.56 9.85
N THR A 72 4.22 5.26 10.84
CA THR A 72 2.83 5.73 10.81
C THR A 72 2.62 6.82 9.75
N ARG A 73 3.58 7.74 9.59
CA ARG A 73 3.52 8.82 8.60
C ARG A 73 3.64 8.27 7.18
N GLU A 74 4.60 7.38 6.93
CA GLU A 74 4.77 6.68 5.65
C GLU A 74 3.55 5.84 5.28
N LYS A 75 3.01 5.08 6.24
CA LYS A 75 1.79 4.29 6.05
C LYS A 75 0.58 5.16 5.74
N ARG A 76 0.44 6.32 6.38
CA ARG A 76 -0.65 7.27 6.14
C ARG A 76 -0.54 7.92 4.76
N THR A 77 0.67 8.32 4.35
CA THR A 77 0.93 8.88 3.02
C THR A 77 0.69 7.83 1.93
N GLY A 78 1.18 6.60 2.12
CA GLY A 78 0.98 5.50 1.20
C GLY A 78 -0.48 5.13 1.02
N ASN A 79 -1.27 5.17 2.09
CA ASN A 79 -2.71 4.96 2.02
C ASN A 79 -3.39 6.07 1.21
N ALA A 80 -3.05 7.33 1.45
CA ALA A 80 -3.62 8.47 0.73
C ALA A 80 -3.33 8.38 -0.78
N VAL A 81 -2.09 8.09 -1.18
CA VAL A 81 -1.70 7.95 -2.60
C VAL A 81 -2.44 6.78 -3.25
N SER A 82 -2.55 5.64 -2.58
CA SER A 82 -3.30 4.48 -3.10
C SER A 82 -4.77 4.80 -3.33
N VAL A 83 -5.39 5.53 -2.40
CA VAL A 83 -6.79 5.97 -2.50
C VAL A 83 -6.97 6.97 -3.64
N MET A 84 -6.09 7.97 -3.76
CA MET A 84 -6.14 8.95 -4.86
C MET A 84 -5.98 8.29 -6.23
N ALA A 85 -5.04 7.36 -6.37
CA ALA A 85 -4.83 6.59 -7.59
C ALA A 85 -6.08 5.76 -7.96
N SER A 86 -6.75 5.18 -6.96
CA SER A 86 -8.00 4.44 -7.17
C SER A 86 -9.14 5.34 -7.61
N TYR A 87 -9.26 6.54 -7.04
CA TYR A 87 -10.27 7.51 -7.49
C TYR A 87 -10.08 7.93 -8.95
N MET A 88 -8.84 8.06 -9.43
CA MET A 88 -8.58 8.35 -10.85
C MET A 88 -9.19 7.27 -11.75
N VAL A 89 -9.03 5.98 -11.40
CA VAL A 89 -9.62 4.86 -12.15
C VAL A 89 -11.14 4.93 -12.16
N TRP A 90 -11.77 5.18 -11.01
CA TRP A 90 -13.23 5.28 -10.91
C TRP A 90 -13.80 6.49 -11.65
N ILE A 91 -13.16 7.66 -11.56
CA ILE A 91 -13.53 8.85 -12.33
C ILE A 91 -13.43 8.55 -13.83
N GLY A 92 -12.35 7.86 -14.25
CA GLY A 92 -12.17 7.43 -15.63
C GLY A 92 -13.29 6.51 -16.11
N LEU A 93 -13.69 5.53 -15.31
CA LEU A 93 -14.80 4.65 -15.65
C LEU A 93 -16.12 5.42 -15.80
N ILE A 94 -16.46 6.26 -14.82
CA ILE A 94 -17.71 7.02 -14.82
C ILE A 94 -17.74 7.99 -16.01
N SER A 95 -16.69 8.80 -16.21
CA SER A 95 -16.62 9.74 -17.33
C SER A 95 -16.68 9.04 -18.69
N SER A 96 -16.02 7.90 -18.78
CA SER A 96 -16.03 7.08 -19.99
C SER A 96 -17.43 6.52 -20.29
N CYS A 97 -18.17 6.06 -19.27
CA CYS A 97 -19.57 5.66 -19.41
C CYS A 97 -20.44 6.81 -19.91
N VAL A 98 -20.33 7.99 -19.31
CA VAL A 98 -21.11 9.17 -19.71
C VAL A 98 -20.85 9.54 -21.17
N ILE A 99 -19.57 9.66 -21.56
CA ILE A 99 -19.19 10.00 -22.94
C ILE A 99 -19.70 8.93 -23.92
N TRP A 100 -19.66 7.65 -23.53
CA TRP A 100 -20.17 6.57 -24.39
C TRP A 100 -21.66 6.68 -24.62
N TYR A 101 -22.47 6.93 -23.58
CA TYR A 101 -23.91 7.06 -23.73
C TYR A 101 -24.33 8.29 -24.55
N GLU A 102 -23.51 9.35 -24.51
CA GLU A 102 -23.76 10.56 -25.32
C GLU A 102 -23.33 10.38 -26.80
N ASN A 103 -22.13 9.86 -27.03
CA ASN A 103 -21.47 9.95 -28.33
C ASN A 103 -21.25 8.61 -29.03
N GLN A 104 -21.30 7.49 -28.31
CA GLN A 104 -21.08 6.11 -28.79
C GLN A 104 -19.81 5.94 -29.66
N ASN A 105 -18.73 6.60 -29.30
CA ASN A 105 -17.49 6.63 -30.05
C ASN A 105 -16.29 6.03 -29.28
N ALA A 106 -15.23 5.71 -30.02
CA ALA A 106 -14.01 5.13 -29.47
C ALA A 106 -13.31 6.05 -28.45
N PHE A 107 -13.54 7.37 -28.51
CA PHE A 107 -12.95 8.33 -27.58
C PHE A 107 -13.38 8.07 -26.14
N ALA A 108 -14.63 7.63 -25.93
CA ALA A 108 -15.12 7.26 -24.61
C ALA A 108 -14.27 6.14 -23.97
N VAL A 109 -13.94 5.10 -24.74
CA VAL A 109 -13.12 3.98 -24.26
C VAL A 109 -11.69 4.43 -23.99
N MET A 110 -11.11 5.21 -24.90
CA MET A 110 -9.75 5.78 -24.73
C MET A 110 -9.65 6.63 -23.47
N ASN A 111 -10.66 7.46 -23.19
CA ASN A 111 -10.71 8.25 -21.95
C ASN A 111 -10.60 7.36 -20.72
N GLY A 112 -11.34 6.27 -20.63
CA GLY A 112 -11.26 5.32 -19.53
C GLY A 112 -9.86 4.72 -19.34
N PHE A 113 -9.23 4.30 -20.43
CA PHE A 113 -7.85 3.77 -20.38
C PHE A 113 -6.82 4.82 -19.96
N ILE A 114 -6.93 6.07 -20.41
CA ILE A 114 -6.01 7.16 -20.02
C ILE A 114 -6.04 7.35 -18.51
N TRP A 115 -7.22 7.42 -17.91
CA TRP A 115 -7.38 7.56 -16.46
C TRP A 115 -6.88 6.33 -15.68
N MET A 116 -7.09 5.13 -16.20
CA MET A 116 -6.61 3.90 -15.59
C MET A 116 -5.08 3.83 -15.58
N ILE A 117 -4.43 4.15 -16.72
CA ILE A 117 -2.97 4.24 -16.84
C ILE A 117 -2.44 5.34 -15.93
N GLY A 118 -3.10 6.51 -15.89
CA GLY A 118 -2.74 7.62 -15.01
C GLY A 118 -2.73 7.21 -13.53
N GLY A 119 -3.78 6.59 -13.04
CA GLY A 119 -3.87 6.09 -11.66
C GLY A 119 -2.76 5.09 -11.33
N TYR A 120 -2.52 4.12 -12.23
CA TYR A 120 -1.43 3.17 -12.06
C TYR A 120 -0.05 3.83 -12.03
N THR A 121 0.18 4.81 -12.93
CA THR A 121 1.46 5.52 -13.04
C THR A 121 1.76 6.33 -11.77
N VAL A 122 0.77 7.06 -11.26
CA VAL A 122 0.90 7.82 -9.99
C VAL A 122 1.31 6.89 -8.85
N LEU A 123 0.67 5.73 -8.74
CA LEU A 123 1.03 4.77 -7.70
C LEU A 123 2.45 4.19 -7.91
N ARG A 124 2.83 3.86 -9.14
CA ARG A 124 4.17 3.33 -9.45
C ARG A 124 5.27 4.32 -9.10
N ILE A 125 5.10 5.60 -9.45
CA ILE A 125 6.04 6.66 -9.09
C ILE A 125 6.17 6.78 -7.56
N ALA A 126 5.06 6.73 -6.83
CA ALA A 126 5.08 6.79 -5.38
C ALA A 126 5.81 5.59 -4.74
N VAL A 127 5.63 4.39 -5.28
CA VAL A 127 6.35 3.19 -4.83
C VAL A 127 7.85 3.29 -5.12
N MET A 128 8.22 3.75 -6.32
CA MET A 128 9.64 3.90 -6.71
C MET A 128 10.37 4.94 -5.86
N ASN A 129 9.68 6.00 -5.46
CA ASN A 129 10.25 7.04 -4.61
C ASN A 129 10.15 6.71 -3.10
N HIS A 130 9.88 5.47 -2.74
CA HIS A 130 9.71 5.02 -1.35
C HIS A 130 8.67 5.81 -0.54
N LEU A 131 7.75 6.51 -1.22
CA LEU A 131 6.68 7.26 -0.58
C LEU A 131 5.54 6.36 -0.07
N THR A 132 5.54 5.08 -0.45
CA THR A 132 4.50 4.12 -0.06
C THR A 132 5.06 2.70 0.04
N GLN A 133 4.40 1.87 0.85
CA GLN A 133 4.76 0.47 1.06
C GLN A 133 4.28 -0.43 -0.09
N LYS A 134 4.89 -1.62 -0.24
CA LYS A 134 4.50 -2.64 -1.24
C LYS A 134 3.01 -3.00 -1.18
N ASP A 135 2.42 -3.00 0.01
CA ASP A 135 0.99 -3.28 0.21
C ASP A 135 0.05 -2.26 -0.44
N ALA A 136 0.55 -1.06 -0.77
CA ALA A 136 -0.25 -0.05 -1.48
C ALA A 136 -0.65 -0.50 -2.88
N MET A 137 0.21 -1.26 -3.56
CA MET A 137 -0.10 -1.86 -4.86
C MET A 137 -1.25 -2.87 -4.74
N ALA A 138 -1.18 -3.76 -3.74
CA ALA A 138 -2.24 -4.73 -3.51
C ALA A 138 -3.58 -4.04 -3.22
N ARG A 139 -3.59 -3.02 -2.35
CA ARG A 139 -4.81 -2.23 -2.06
C ARG A 139 -5.37 -1.52 -3.29
N PHE A 140 -4.51 -0.95 -4.13
CA PHE A 140 -4.92 -0.32 -5.38
C PHE A 140 -5.58 -1.33 -6.30
N PHE A 141 -4.95 -2.48 -6.58
CA PHE A 141 -5.54 -3.51 -7.43
C PHE A 141 -6.85 -4.03 -6.85
N MET A 142 -6.93 -4.28 -5.55
CA MET A 142 -8.16 -4.71 -4.89
C MET A 142 -9.30 -3.68 -5.05
N SER A 143 -9.00 -2.39 -4.90
CA SER A 143 -10.02 -1.33 -5.02
C SER A 143 -10.44 -1.03 -6.46
N THR A 144 -9.59 -1.35 -7.46
CA THR A 144 -9.86 -1.08 -8.88
C THR A 144 -10.31 -2.32 -9.65
N LEU A 145 -10.19 -3.52 -9.07
CA LEU A 145 -10.66 -4.77 -9.67
C LEU A 145 -12.12 -4.69 -10.15
N PRO A 146 -13.07 -4.12 -9.38
CA PRO A 146 -14.45 -3.98 -9.83
C PRO A 146 -14.58 -3.08 -11.08
N ALA A 147 -13.79 -2.02 -11.19
CA ALA A 147 -13.81 -1.15 -12.37
C ALA A 147 -13.27 -1.86 -13.63
N MET A 148 -12.20 -2.66 -13.47
CA MET A 148 -11.66 -3.46 -14.58
C MET A 148 -12.60 -4.57 -15.03
N SER A 149 -13.21 -5.28 -14.08
CA SER A 149 -14.17 -6.36 -14.36
C SER A 149 -15.46 -5.84 -15.01
N PHE A 150 -15.84 -4.59 -14.69
CA PHE A 150 -17.03 -3.96 -15.28
C PHE A 150 -16.94 -3.91 -16.80
N PHE A 151 -15.82 -3.47 -17.36
CA PHE A 151 -15.60 -3.41 -18.79
C PHE A 151 -15.71 -4.79 -19.45
N LEU A 152 -14.99 -5.79 -18.94
CA LEU A 152 -14.98 -7.13 -19.51
C LEU A 152 -16.36 -7.79 -19.45
N LEU A 153 -17.02 -7.72 -18.30
CA LEU A 153 -18.35 -8.30 -18.14
C LEU A 153 -19.40 -7.58 -18.98
N SER A 154 -19.24 -6.27 -19.19
CA SER A 154 -20.12 -5.50 -20.06
C SER A 154 -20.05 -5.96 -21.52
N VAL A 155 -18.84 -6.18 -22.05
CA VAL A 155 -18.66 -6.70 -23.40
C VAL A 155 -19.31 -8.07 -23.54
N ILE A 156 -19.07 -8.98 -22.59
CA ILE A 156 -19.67 -10.32 -22.58
C ILE A 156 -21.20 -10.23 -22.53
N TYR A 157 -21.74 -9.41 -21.64
CA TYR A 157 -23.18 -9.17 -21.49
C TYR A 157 -23.80 -8.67 -22.79
N ASN A 158 -23.19 -7.69 -23.47
CA ASN A 158 -23.72 -7.12 -24.70
C ASN A 158 -23.67 -8.13 -25.87
N ILE A 159 -22.61 -8.93 -25.94
CA ILE A 159 -22.54 -10.01 -26.96
C ILE A 159 -23.64 -11.05 -26.71
N LEU A 160 -23.87 -11.47 -25.48
CA LEU A 160 -24.86 -12.49 -25.13
C LEU A 160 -26.30 -12.03 -25.37
N PHE A 161 -26.64 -10.82 -24.99
CA PHE A 161 -28.02 -10.32 -25.00
C PHE A 161 -28.38 -9.50 -26.24
N TYR A 162 -27.41 -8.83 -26.85
CA TYR A 162 -27.65 -7.90 -27.98
C TYR A 162 -26.86 -8.26 -29.23
N ARG A 163 -25.93 -9.22 -29.16
CA ARG A 163 -25.04 -9.62 -30.27
C ARG A 163 -24.17 -8.46 -30.82
N ILE A 164 -23.93 -7.44 -29.97
CA ILE A 164 -23.16 -6.26 -30.32
C ILE A 164 -21.99 -6.16 -29.31
N PRO A 165 -20.73 -6.09 -29.78
CA PRO A 165 -19.59 -5.89 -28.88
C PRO A 165 -19.49 -4.42 -28.46
N ALA A 166 -20.26 -4.02 -27.46
CA ALA A 166 -20.20 -2.68 -26.87
C ALA A 166 -19.45 -2.69 -25.51
N PRO A 167 -18.64 -1.67 -25.23
CA PRO A 167 -17.78 -1.62 -24.04
C PRO A 167 -18.56 -1.37 -22.73
N TYR A 168 -19.75 -0.80 -22.81
CA TYR A 168 -20.62 -0.52 -21.67
C TYR A 168 -21.98 -1.14 -21.83
N PRO A 169 -22.69 -1.51 -20.74
CA PRO A 169 -23.98 -2.17 -20.82
C PRO A 169 -24.97 -1.34 -21.61
N LEU A 170 -25.60 -1.95 -22.63
CA LEU A 170 -26.64 -1.26 -23.39
C LEU A 170 -27.91 -1.14 -22.55
N VAL A 171 -28.39 0.10 -22.44
CA VAL A 171 -29.64 0.40 -21.74
C VAL A 171 -30.78 0.37 -22.74
N SER A 172 -31.45 -0.76 -22.85
CA SER A 172 -32.62 -0.92 -23.70
C SER A 172 -33.70 -1.72 -22.97
N GLN A 173 -34.93 -1.56 -23.40
CA GLN A 173 -36.04 -2.36 -22.88
C GLN A 173 -35.83 -3.87 -23.24
N PRO A 174 -36.13 -4.81 -22.33
CA PRO A 174 -36.62 -4.58 -20.97
C PRO A 174 -35.51 -4.32 -19.95
N PHE A 175 -35.71 -3.36 -19.06
CA PHE A 175 -34.71 -2.91 -18.04
C PHE A 175 -34.21 -4.01 -17.09
N TYR A 176 -34.96 -5.12 -16.92
CA TYR A 176 -34.50 -6.21 -16.04
C TYR A 176 -33.15 -6.78 -16.45
N ARG A 177 -32.79 -6.70 -17.74
CA ARG A 177 -31.48 -7.16 -18.22
C ARG A 177 -30.31 -6.40 -17.60
N LEU A 178 -30.48 -5.09 -17.33
CA LEU A 178 -29.47 -4.30 -16.64
C LEU A 178 -29.34 -4.72 -15.16
N PHE A 179 -30.45 -5.09 -14.52
CA PHE A 179 -30.39 -5.65 -13.16
C PHE A 179 -29.68 -7.02 -13.13
N VAL A 180 -29.88 -7.86 -14.15
CA VAL A 180 -29.14 -9.13 -14.29
C VAL A 180 -27.64 -8.86 -14.43
N PHE A 181 -27.26 -7.89 -15.28
CA PHE A 181 -25.84 -7.51 -15.41
C PHE A 181 -25.29 -7.04 -14.07
N ALA A 182 -25.95 -6.14 -13.38
CA ALA A 182 -25.51 -5.63 -12.08
C ALA A 182 -25.37 -6.75 -11.04
N ALA A 183 -26.32 -7.68 -10.98
CA ALA A 183 -26.25 -8.83 -10.08
C ALA A 183 -25.07 -9.74 -10.38
N VAL A 184 -24.83 -10.07 -11.65
CA VAL A 184 -23.68 -10.89 -12.08
C VAL A 184 -22.36 -10.18 -11.76
N TRP A 185 -22.28 -8.89 -12.05
CA TRP A 185 -21.08 -8.11 -11.76
C TRP A 185 -20.78 -8.04 -10.25
N LEU A 186 -21.79 -7.79 -9.41
CA LEU A 186 -21.64 -7.77 -7.95
C LEU A 186 -21.23 -9.14 -7.41
N THR A 187 -21.88 -10.22 -7.85
CA THR A 187 -21.54 -11.58 -7.38
C THR A 187 -20.13 -12.00 -7.81
N ALA A 188 -19.73 -11.70 -9.04
CA ALA A 188 -18.38 -11.99 -9.53
C ALA A 188 -17.31 -11.25 -8.70
N ASN A 189 -17.54 -9.98 -8.37
CA ASN A 189 -16.59 -9.22 -7.57
C ASN A 189 -16.56 -9.69 -6.11
N THR A 190 -17.69 -9.98 -5.48
CA THR A 190 -17.71 -10.50 -4.10
C THR A 190 -17.03 -11.86 -3.98
N ALA A 191 -17.24 -12.76 -4.94
CA ALA A 191 -16.56 -14.05 -4.99
C ALA A 191 -15.04 -13.87 -5.20
N GLY A 192 -14.63 -12.98 -6.13
CA GLY A 192 -13.23 -12.66 -6.38
C GLY A 192 -12.52 -12.10 -5.14
N PHE A 193 -13.15 -11.17 -4.43
CA PHE A 193 -12.62 -10.66 -3.17
C PHE A 193 -12.50 -11.74 -2.08
N GLY A 194 -13.49 -12.61 -1.97
CA GLY A 194 -13.46 -13.73 -1.04
C GLY A 194 -12.28 -14.66 -1.29
N TYR A 195 -12.07 -15.04 -2.55
CA TYR A 195 -10.96 -15.89 -2.96
C TYR A 195 -9.59 -15.25 -2.69
N LEU A 196 -9.39 -13.98 -3.06
CA LEU A 196 -8.14 -13.27 -2.84
C LEU A 196 -7.81 -13.10 -1.34
N LYS A 197 -8.83 -12.86 -0.51
CA LYS A 197 -8.66 -12.79 0.96
C LYS A 197 -8.25 -14.14 1.54
N GLN A 198 -8.81 -15.23 1.06
CA GLN A 198 -8.49 -16.58 1.52
C GLN A 198 -7.06 -16.99 1.10
N ALA A 199 -6.66 -16.70 -0.15
CA ALA A 199 -5.31 -16.94 -0.65
C ALA A 199 -4.25 -16.18 0.17
N ALA A 200 -4.49 -14.90 0.46
CA ALA A 200 -3.60 -14.09 1.30
C ALA A 200 -3.53 -14.54 2.77
N GLY A 201 -4.52 -15.26 3.27
CA GLY A 201 -4.54 -15.84 4.62
C GLY A 201 -3.79 -17.18 4.73
N SER A 202 -3.61 -17.90 3.62
CA SER A 202 -2.93 -19.21 3.60
C SER A 202 -1.40 -19.11 3.53
N GLU A 203 -0.85 -17.92 3.25
CA GLU A 203 0.60 -17.65 3.17
C GLU A 203 1.18 -17.11 4.51
N ARG A 204 0.38 -17.04 5.56
CA ARG A 204 0.81 -16.66 6.92
C ARG A 204 0.83 -17.86 7.85
#